data_98c56e00db0a92e6f08761fceb5da713
#
_entry.id   98c56e00db0a92e6f08761fceb5da713
#
_cell.length_a   1.000
_cell.length_b   1.000
_cell.length_c   1.000
_cell.angle_alpha   90.00
_cell.angle_beta   90.00
_cell.angle_gamma   90.00
#
_symmetry.space_group_name_H-M   'P 1'
#
loop_
_entity.id
_entity.type
_entity.pdbx_description
1 polymer ?
#
loop_
_entity_poly.entity_id
_entity_poly.type
_entity_poly.pdbx_seq_one_letter_code
_entity_poly.pdbx_strand_id
1 'polypeptide(L)' 'MELDAAIERAAEFPKMYALQYREARRVLLRRFPYAVYFVDEGEVLEVFAILHQQQEPVVWQARVP' A
#
# COMPACT_ATOMS: atom_id res chain seq x y z
N MET A 1 10.06 -7.55 11.18
CA MET A 1 10.56 -6.98 9.91
C MET A 1 9.75 -5.77 9.56
N GLU A 2 10.35 -4.79 8.91
CA GLU A 2 9.65 -3.53 8.63
C GLU A 2 8.39 -3.71 7.78
N LEU A 3 8.45 -4.61 6.81
CA LEU A 3 7.29 -4.88 5.96
C LEU A 3 6.10 -5.35 6.78
N ASP A 4 6.30 -6.28 7.68
CA ASP A 4 5.22 -6.79 8.52
C ASP A 4 4.66 -5.70 9.40
N ALA A 5 5.53 -4.88 10.00
CA ALA A 5 5.09 -3.78 10.85
C ALA A 5 4.30 -2.74 10.05
N ALA A 6 4.72 -2.46 8.82
CA ALA A 6 4.02 -1.51 7.98
C ALA A 6 2.63 -2.00 7.62
N ILE A 7 2.51 -3.29 7.28
CA ILE A 7 1.22 -3.88 6.95
C ILE A 7 0.30 -3.89 8.18
N GLU A 8 0.83 -4.22 9.35
CA GLU A 8 0.05 -4.20 10.57
C GLU A 8 -0.47 -2.79 10.89
N ARG A 9 0.37 -1.77 10.73
CA ARG A 9 -0.07 -0.39 10.94
C ARG A 9 -1.14 0.03 9.94
N ALA A 10 -0.98 -0.39 8.68
CA ALA A 10 -1.97 -0.08 7.65
C ALA A 10 -3.29 -0.77 7.95
N ALA A 11 -3.25 -2.01 8.44
CA ALA A 11 -4.45 -2.74 8.78
C ALA A 11 -5.17 -2.12 9.99
N GLU A 12 -4.41 -1.58 10.94
CA GLU A 12 -4.98 -0.97 12.14
C GLU A 12 -5.60 0.40 11.84
N PHE A 13 -4.93 1.19 10.99
CA PHE A 13 -5.36 2.55 10.68
C PHE A 13 -5.33 2.80 9.17
N PRO A 14 -6.13 2.08 8.38
CA PRO A 14 -6.02 2.18 6.91
C PRO A 14 -6.36 3.57 6.37
N LYS A 15 -7.25 4.29 7.05
CA LYS A 15 -7.68 5.61 6.58
C LYS A 15 -6.68 6.71 6.88
N MET A 16 -5.61 6.43 7.62
CA MET A 16 -4.53 7.38 7.81
C MET A 16 -3.68 7.54 6.54
N TYR A 17 -3.78 6.60 5.62
CA TYR A 17 -3.03 6.66 4.39
C TYR A 17 -3.90 7.23 3.28
N ALA A 18 -3.37 8.22 2.56
CA ALA A 18 -4.14 8.91 1.53
C ALA A 18 -4.44 8.01 0.34
N LEU A 19 -5.59 8.22 -0.26
CA LEU A 19 -5.94 7.57 -1.51
C LEU A 19 -5.01 8.07 -2.60
N GLN A 20 -4.42 7.15 -3.35
CA GLN A 20 -3.49 7.49 -4.42
C GLN A 20 -4.13 7.39 -5.79
N TYR A 21 -5.00 6.39 -5.98
CA TYR A 21 -5.66 6.16 -7.24
C TYR A 21 -6.87 5.28 -6.97
N ARG A 22 -8.06 5.77 -7.32
CA ARG A 22 -9.31 5.07 -7.01
C ARG A 22 -9.33 4.77 -5.51
N GLU A 23 -9.48 3.50 -5.11
CA GLU A 23 -9.52 3.12 -3.71
C GLU A 23 -8.18 2.65 -3.17
N ALA A 24 -7.14 2.75 -3.99
CA ALA A 24 -5.80 2.29 -3.61
C ALA A 24 -5.12 3.28 -2.69
N ARG A 25 -4.54 2.76 -1.63
CA ARG A 25 -3.73 3.51 -0.69
C ARG A 25 -2.31 2.95 -0.71
N ARG A 26 -1.38 3.72 -0.17
CA ARG A 26 0.03 3.35 -0.22
C ARG A 26 0.69 3.65 1.11
N VAL A 27 1.56 2.72 1.55
CA VAL A 27 2.47 2.97 2.66
C VAL A 27 3.90 2.81 2.17
N LEU A 28 4.74 3.79 2.52
CA LEU A 28 6.16 3.77 2.14
C LEU A 28 6.98 3.17 3.26
N LEU A 29 7.90 2.28 2.91
CA LEU A 29 8.82 1.72 3.87
C LEU A 29 9.97 2.71 4.10
N ARG A 30 10.49 2.75 5.34
CA ARG A 30 11.54 3.68 5.70
C ARG A 30 12.92 3.19 5.33
N ARG A 31 13.18 1.91 5.57
CA ARG A 31 14.52 1.35 5.39
C ARG A 31 14.80 0.92 3.96
N PHE A 32 13.76 0.60 3.21
CA PHE A 32 13.88 0.12 1.86
C PHE A 32 13.03 0.98 0.94
N PRO A 33 13.49 1.22 -0.30
CA PRO A 33 12.78 2.10 -1.22
C PRO A 33 11.57 1.41 -1.86
N TYR A 34 10.75 0.74 -1.06
CA TYR A 34 9.55 0.04 -1.54
C TYR A 34 8.29 0.66 -0.98
N ALA A 35 7.23 0.55 -1.74
CA ALA A 35 5.90 0.97 -1.34
C ALA A 35 4.97 -0.22 -1.37
N VAL A 36 4.08 -0.29 -0.37
CA VAL A 36 3.06 -1.34 -0.27
C VAL A 36 1.73 -0.70 -0.66
N TYR A 37 1.10 -1.24 -1.68
CA TYR A 37 -0.19 -0.74 -2.18
C TYR A 37 -1.30 -1.65 -1.74
N PHE A 38 -2.37 -1.06 -1.19
CA PHE A 38 -3.44 -1.86 -0.61
C PHE A 38 -4.80 -1.18 -0.81
N VAL A 39 -5.84 -1.99 -0.66
CA VAL A 39 -7.22 -1.53 -0.63
C VAL A 39 -7.82 -1.94 0.72
N ASP A 40 -8.48 -0.99 1.38
CA ASP A 40 -9.18 -1.25 2.63
C ASP A 40 -10.60 -1.73 2.28
N GLU A 41 -10.88 -2.99 2.59
CA GLU A 41 -12.19 -3.59 2.30
C GLU A 41 -13.04 -3.74 3.56
N GLY A 42 -12.77 -2.92 4.57
CA GLY A 42 -13.51 -2.93 5.82
C GLY A 42 -12.81 -3.78 6.87
N GLU A 43 -13.15 -5.07 6.92
CA GLU A 43 -12.56 -5.98 7.91
C GLU A 43 -11.22 -6.55 7.46
N VAL A 44 -10.95 -6.55 6.16
CA VAL A 44 -9.72 -7.06 5.59
C VAL A 44 -9.04 -5.98 4.78
N LEU A 45 -7.73 -6.11 4.69
CA LEU A 45 -6.92 -5.22 3.92
C LEU A 45 -6.24 -6.06 2.83
N GLU A 46 -6.51 -5.71 1.57
CA GLU A 46 -5.94 -6.45 0.45
C GLU A 46 -4.69 -5.74 -0.06
N VAL A 47 -3.55 -6.38 0.10
CA VAL A 47 -2.29 -5.89 -0.47
C VAL A 47 -2.18 -6.46 -1.89
N PHE A 48 -2.15 -5.59 -2.88
CA PHE A 48 -2.10 -6.05 -4.26
C PHE A 48 -0.77 -5.79 -4.96
N ALA A 49 0.10 -4.98 -4.38
CA ALA A 49 1.42 -4.73 -4.98
C ALA A 49 2.43 -4.28 -3.94
N ILE A 50 3.67 -4.70 -4.10
CA ILE A 50 4.82 -4.21 -3.34
C ILE A 50 5.86 -3.87 -4.38
N LEU A 51 6.11 -2.58 -4.60
CA LEU A 51 6.93 -2.11 -5.71
C LEU A 51 7.93 -1.07 -5.24
N HIS A 52 9.01 -0.93 -6.01
CA HIS A 52 9.97 0.13 -5.77
C HIS A 52 9.29 1.49 -5.89
N GLN A 53 9.64 2.43 -5.01
CA GLN A 53 9.00 3.74 -4.97
C GLN A 53 9.15 4.53 -6.26
N GLN A 54 10.20 4.26 -7.04
CA GLN A 54 10.43 4.93 -8.31
C GLN A 54 9.74 4.28 -9.49
N GLN A 55 8.98 3.20 -9.24
CA GLN A 55 8.21 2.55 -10.29
C GLN A 55 7.13 3.49 -10.80
N GLU A 56 6.92 3.51 -12.10
CA GLU A 56 5.91 4.38 -12.69
C GLU A 56 4.50 4.00 -12.18
N PRO A 57 3.66 5.00 -11.91
CA PRO A 57 2.33 4.74 -11.34
C PRO A 57 1.48 3.79 -12.15
N VAL A 58 1.60 3.79 -13.47
CA VAL A 58 0.80 2.91 -14.32
C VAL A 58 0.99 1.43 -13.97
N VAL A 59 2.16 1.07 -13.45
CA VAL A 59 2.47 -0.32 -13.12
C VAL A 59 1.55 -0.82 -12.00
N TRP A 60 1.43 -0.06 -10.91
CA TRP A 60 0.57 -0.49 -9.81
C TRP A 60 -0.88 -0.12 -10.04
N GLN A 61 -1.15 0.96 -10.77
CA GLN A 61 -2.53 1.37 -11.05
C GLN A 61 -3.26 0.31 -11.88
N ALA A 62 -2.55 -0.38 -12.76
CA ALA A 62 -3.14 -1.45 -13.53
C ALA A 62 -3.54 -2.67 -12.68
N ARG A 63 -3.03 -2.76 -11.46
CA ARG A 63 -3.30 -3.89 -10.55
C ARG A 63 -4.36 -3.60 -9.51
N VAL A 64 -4.89 -2.38 -9.48
CA VAL A 64 -5.93 -2.02 -8.51
C VAL A 64 -7.16 -2.90 -8.74
N PRO A 65 -7.65 -3.58 -7.70
CA PRO A 65 -8.83 -4.45 -7.80
C PRO A 65 -10.11 -3.72 -8.21
#